data_fb081457ec38074f13439a7b878e093d
#
_entry.id   fb081457ec38074f13439a7b878e093d
#
_cell.length_a   1.000
_cell.length_b   1.000
_cell.length_c   1.000
_cell.angle_alpha   90.00
_cell.angle_beta   90.00
_cell.angle_gamma   90.00
#
_symmetry.space_group_name_H-M   'P 1'
#
loop_
_entity.id
_entity.type
_entity.pdbx_description
1 polymer ?
#
loop_
_entity_poly.entity_id
_entity_poly.type
_entity_poly.pdbx_seq_one_letter_code
_entity_poly.pdbx_strand_id
1 'polypeptide(L)'
;MLSRNTLAVNLRFLDNAINKLPLKPSIITETVATDGRYIFYDESYVLKSYKSGYNLTRAYLHMMLHCVFRHNIVGTLVDTLRWNLACDISAENIMNELDIKALSSPRQVRQGSIIDKIKTDCRFVTAEKIYDYLLRNVDDLQVYAWSELFAEDDHRIWYAKPPETEASTQIKSNPDSKDGNSRNSNDMNSDNGQSGNDTDNSNGSNRNGNAENPGNEDGTGNDMQMSAETASQLEKDWKEISEKMQIEIEAFSKEKGDTRGSFIQNLNAVNREKYDYTQFLK
;
A
#
# COMPACT_ATOMS: atom_id res chain seq x y z
N MET A 1 3.93 13.72 -13.84
CA MET A 1 3.11 14.88 -14.28
C MET A 1 2.24 14.56 -15.49
N LEU A 2 2.80 14.04 -16.61
CA LEU A 2 2.02 13.76 -17.83
C LEU A 2 0.84 12.80 -17.60
N SER A 3 1.05 11.67 -16.92
CA SER A 3 0.00 10.69 -16.63
C SER A 3 -1.17 11.28 -15.84
N ARG A 4 -0.88 12.07 -14.81
CA ARG A 4 -1.91 12.76 -14.00
C ARG A 4 -2.75 13.72 -14.85
N ASN A 5 -2.09 14.55 -15.66
CA ASN A 5 -2.77 15.49 -16.54
C ASN A 5 -3.65 14.76 -17.57
N THR A 6 -3.15 13.66 -18.14
CA THR A 6 -3.92 12.84 -19.09
C THR A 6 -5.18 12.27 -18.44
N LEU A 7 -5.08 11.77 -17.20
CA LEU A 7 -6.25 11.24 -16.48
C LEU A 7 -7.23 12.36 -16.10
N ALA A 8 -6.78 13.48 -15.57
CA ALA A 8 -7.62 14.61 -15.18
C ALA A 8 -8.44 15.17 -16.36
N VAL A 9 -7.84 15.22 -17.56
CA VAL A 9 -8.55 15.69 -18.77
C VAL A 9 -9.60 14.68 -19.25
N ASN A 10 -9.30 13.37 -19.20
CA ASN A 10 -10.19 12.33 -19.72
C ASN A 10 -11.23 11.85 -18.71
N LEU A 11 -10.91 11.89 -17.40
CA LEU A 11 -11.66 11.29 -16.31
C LEU A 11 -11.75 12.26 -15.12
N ARG A 12 -12.51 13.34 -15.27
CA ARG A 12 -12.63 14.41 -14.26
C ARG A 12 -13.07 13.92 -12.89
N PHE A 13 -13.88 12.87 -12.84
CA PHE A 13 -14.32 12.26 -11.59
C PHE A 13 -13.18 11.62 -10.78
N LEU A 14 -11.96 11.51 -11.36
CA LEU A 14 -10.76 11.04 -10.64
C LEU A 14 -9.97 12.16 -9.95
N ASP A 15 -10.33 13.42 -10.10
CA ASP A 15 -9.51 14.57 -9.64
C ASP A 15 -9.19 14.48 -8.15
N ASN A 16 -10.16 14.10 -7.32
CA ASN A 16 -9.95 13.92 -5.88
C ASN A 16 -8.94 12.80 -5.57
N ALA A 17 -9.02 11.66 -6.27
CA ALA A 17 -8.10 10.55 -6.12
C ALA A 17 -6.70 10.89 -6.64
N ILE A 18 -6.59 11.57 -7.79
CA ILE A 18 -5.32 12.05 -8.35
C ILE A 18 -4.58 12.96 -7.37
N ASN A 19 -5.29 13.86 -6.70
CA ASN A 19 -4.68 14.79 -5.75
C ASN A 19 -4.32 14.14 -4.41
N LYS A 20 -4.95 13.02 -4.05
CA LYS A 20 -4.66 12.27 -2.81
C LYS A 20 -3.36 11.49 -2.88
N LEU A 21 -2.88 11.08 -4.06
CA LEU A 21 -1.73 10.19 -4.24
C LEU A 21 -0.50 10.94 -4.77
N PRO A 22 0.37 11.51 -3.92
CA PRO A 22 1.65 12.05 -4.35
C PRO A 22 2.61 10.93 -4.77
N LEU A 23 3.53 11.25 -5.68
CA LEU A 23 4.57 10.35 -6.17
C LEU A 23 5.81 10.46 -5.29
N LYS A 24 6.39 9.32 -4.89
CA LYS A 24 7.61 9.25 -4.06
C LYS A 24 8.61 8.27 -4.70
N PRO A 25 9.83 8.72 -5.09
CA PRO A 25 10.88 7.80 -5.50
C PRO A 25 11.27 6.92 -4.32
N SER A 26 11.54 5.65 -4.56
CA SER A 26 11.82 4.71 -3.48
C SER A 26 12.54 3.47 -3.97
N ILE A 27 13.34 2.88 -3.07
CA ILE A 27 14.04 1.61 -3.28
C ILE A 27 13.24 0.40 -2.76
N ILE A 28 12.05 0.62 -2.19
CA ILE A 28 11.22 -0.45 -1.64
C ILE A 28 10.57 -1.33 -2.71
N THR A 29 10.50 -0.84 -3.92
CA THR A 29 9.99 -1.57 -5.09
C THR A 29 10.96 -1.42 -6.26
N GLU A 30 11.06 -2.44 -7.08
CA GLU A 30 11.81 -2.41 -8.34
C GLU A 30 10.98 -1.91 -9.53
N THR A 31 9.70 -1.63 -9.30
CA THR A 31 8.74 -1.17 -10.31
C THR A 31 7.96 0.04 -9.78
N VAL A 32 6.69 -0.13 -9.51
CA VAL A 32 5.78 0.82 -8.88
C VAL A 32 4.97 0.11 -7.82
N ALA A 33 4.57 0.82 -6.78
CA ALA A 33 3.76 0.27 -5.68
C ALA A 33 2.93 1.38 -5.03
N THR A 34 1.88 1.03 -4.29
CA THR A 34 1.13 2.00 -3.48
C THR A 34 0.79 1.42 -2.11
N ASP A 35 0.91 2.26 -1.07
CA ASP A 35 0.41 1.99 0.28
C ASP A 35 -0.94 2.69 0.56
N GLY A 36 -1.50 3.36 -0.45
CA GLY A 36 -2.70 4.19 -0.34
C GLY A 36 -2.42 5.64 0.10
N ARG A 37 -1.21 5.97 0.56
CA ARG A 37 -0.76 7.35 0.86
C ARG A 37 0.07 7.93 -0.27
N TYR A 38 0.94 7.10 -0.86
CA TYR A 38 1.88 7.46 -1.91
C TYR A 38 1.84 6.45 -3.04
N ILE A 39 2.25 6.87 -4.20
CA ILE A 39 2.73 5.98 -5.25
C ILE A 39 4.25 5.99 -5.20
N PHE A 40 4.83 4.87 -4.80
CA PHE A 40 6.26 4.63 -4.82
C PHE A 40 6.69 4.16 -6.21
N TYR A 41 7.89 4.56 -6.64
CA TYR A 41 8.42 4.14 -7.93
C TYR A 41 9.94 4.04 -7.91
N ASP A 42 10.46 3.06 -8.64
CA ASP A 42 11.87 3.00 -9.00
C ASP A 42 12.15 3.93 -10.19
N GLU A 43 13.14 4.82 -10.06
CA GLU A 43 13.45 5.80 -11.10
C GLU A 43 13.94 5.15 -12.40
N SER A 44 14.75 4.08 -12.28
CA SER A 44 15.30 3.35 -13.41
C SER A 44 14.21 2.62 -14.19
N TYR A 45 13.25 2.04 -13.46
CA TYR A 45 12.07 1.40 -14.06
C TYR A 45 11.23 2.41 -14.84
N VAL A 46 10.94 3.58 -14.25
CA VAL A 46 10.13 4.62 -14.91
C VAL A 46 10.83 5.13 -16.18
N LEU A 47 12.15 5.39 -16.13
CA LEU A 47 12.91 5.83 -17.28
C LEU A 47 12.97 4.78 -18.39
N LYS A 48 13.17 3.51 -18.04
CA LYS A 48 13.16 2.38 -18.97
C LYS A 48 11.79 2.22 -19.62
N SER A 49 10.73 2.27 -18.81
CA SER A 49 9.34 2.16 -19.26
C SER A 49 8.97 3.28 -20.22
N TYR A 50 9.35 4.52 -19.93
CA TYR A 50 9.13 5.66 -20.81
C TYR A 50 9.83 5.47 -22.16
N LYS A 51 11.09 5.03 -22.16
CA LYS A 51 11.89 4.79 -23.38
C LYS A 51 11.33 3.64 -24.23
N SER A 52 10.77 2.61 -23.60
CA SER A 52 10.17 1.47 -24.30
C SER A 52 8.75 1.72 -24.81
N GLY A 53 8.17 2.89 -24.52
CA GLY A 53 6.79 3.21 -24.87
C GLY A 53 5.75 2.52 -23.98
N TYR A 54 6.16 2.02 -22.81
CA TYR A 54 5.24 1.44 -21.83
C TYR A 54 4.28 2.49 -21.27
N ASN A 55 3.04 2.10 -21.04
CA ASN A 55 1.98 3.03 -20.68
C ASN A 55 1.93 3.34 -19.18
N LEU A 56 2.78 4.26 -18.74
CA LEU A 56 2.80 4.72 -17.34
C LEU A 56 1.49 5.38 -16.87
N THR A 57 0.65 5.86 -17.78
CA THR A 57 -0.68 6.40 -17.43
C THR A 57 -1.60 5.28 -16.98
N ARG A 58 -1.50 4.10 -17.62
CA ARG A 58 -2.24 2.90 -17.24
C ARG A 58 -1.80 2.42 -15.85
N ALA A 59 -0.51 2.27 -15.62
CA ALA A 59 0.03 1.86 -14.32
C ALA A 59 -0.39 2.81 -13.18
N TYR A 60 -0.39 4.12 -13.45
CA TYR A 60 -0.85 5.11 -12.47
C TYR A 60 -2.32 4.95 -12.12
N LEU A 61 -3.19 4.76 -13.13
CA LEU A 61 -4.62 4.53 -12.90
C LEU A 61 -4.86 3.20 -12.18
N HIS A 62 -4.13 2.15 -12.56
CA HIS A 62 -4.22 0.84 -11.93
C HIS A 62 -4.03 0.91 -10.41
N MET A 63 -2.92 1.49 -9.96
CA MET A 63 -2.64 1.70 -8.53
C MET A 63 -3.68 2.58 -7.84
N MET A 64 -4.18 3.61 -8.53
CA MET A 64 -5.24 4.47 -8.00
C MET A 64 -6.53 3.69 -7.77
N LEU A 65 -6.91 2.79 -8.69
CA LEU A 65 -8.09 1.95 -8.55
C LEU A 65 -7.97 1.01 -7.35
N HIS A 66 -6.78 0.46 -7.07
CA HIS A 66 -6.56 -0.30 -5.85
C HIS A 66 -6.88 0.50 -4.59
N CYS A 67 -6.50 1.77 -4.55
CA CYS A 67 -6.81 2.64 -3.41
C CYS A 67 -8.31 2.98 -3.33
N VAL A 68 -8.92 3.33 -4.46
CA VAL A 68 -10.37 3.68 -4.54
C VAL A 68 -11.24 2.52 -4.08
N PHE A 69 -10.89 1.29 -4.47
CA PHE A 69 -11.62 0.07 -4.07
C PHE A 69 -11.08 -0.55 -2.79
N ARG A 70 -10.12 0.08 -2.14
CA ARG A 70 -9.52 -0.37 -0.87
C ARG A 70 -8.93 -1.79 -0.93
N HIS A 71 -8.43 -2.21 -2.09
CA HIS A 71 -7.80 -3.52 -2.30
C HIS A 71 -6.55 -3.73 -1.43
N ASN A 72 -5.87 -2.64 -1.09
CA ASN A 72 -4.68 -2.62 -0.22
C ASN A 72 -5.01 -2.76 1.27
N ILE A 73 -6.29 -2.78 1.66
CA ILE A 73 -6.73 -3.01 3.03
C ILE A 73 -7.13 -4.48 3.17
N VAL A 74 -6.16 -5.33 3.42
CA VAL A 74 -6.31 -6.78 3.34
C VAL A 74 -6.41 -7.39 4.75
N GLY A 75 -7.34 -8.33 4.92
CA GLY A 75 -7.43 -9.14 6.13
C GLY A 75 -6.29 -10.17 6.23
N THR A 76 -6.05 -10.69 7.44
CA THR A 76 -4.90 -11.55 7.76
C THR A 76 -5.01 -13.01 7.24
N LEU A 77 -6.17 -13.43 6.76
CA LEU A 77 -6.46 -14.83 6.39
C LEU A 77 -6.74 -15.01 4.89
N VAL A 78 -6.10 -14.23 4.03
CA VAL A 78 -6.33 -14.25 2.58
C VAL A 78 -5.21 -15.02 1.88
N ASP A 79 -5.53 -15.82 0.87
CA ASP A 79 -4.55 -16.30 -0.10
C ASP A 79 -4.06 -15.09 -0.91
N THR A 80 -2.86 -14.63 -0.58
CA THR A 80 -2.31 -13.37 -1.11
C THR A 80 -2.13 -13.40 -2.63
N LEU A 81 -1.75 -14.54 -3.20
CA LEU A 81 -1.56 -14.66 -4.64
C LEU A 81 -2.88 -14.51 -5.40
N ARG A 82 -3.92 -15.20 -4.93
CA ARG A 82 -5.25 -15.11 -5.53
C ARG A 82 -5.91 -13.75 -5.31
N TRP A 83 -5.68 -13.15 -4.13
CA TRP A 83 -6.21 -11.82 -3.86
C TRP A 83 -5.58 -10.77 -4.76
N ASN A 84 -4.26 -10.76 -4.89
CA ASN A 84 -3.55 -9.86 -5.79
C ASN A 84 -4.08 -9.98 -7.21
N LEU A 85 -4.15 -11.21 -7.73
CA LEU A 85 -4.69 -11.47 -9.06
C LEU A 85 -6.13 -10.99 -9.22
N ALA A 86 -6.97 -11.21 -8.21
CA ALA A 86 -8.37 -10.77 -8.24
C ALA A 86 -8.49 -9.24 -8.31
N CYS A 87 -7.66 -8.53 -7.54
CA CYS A 87 -7.58 -7.07 -7.55
C CYS A 87 -7.12 -6.54 -8.90
N ASP A 88 -6.08 -7.14 -9.47
CA ASP A 88 -5.54 -6.77 -10.78
C ASP A 88 -6.57 -7.00 -11.90
N ILE A 89 -7.23 -8.16 -11.92
CA ILE A 89 -8.29 -8.45 -12.89
C ILE A 89 -9.44 -7.44 -12.77
N SER A 90 -9.84 -7.08 -11.56
CA SER A 90 -10.90 -6.09 -11.33
C SER A 90 -10.51 -4.71 -11.86
N ALA A 91 -9.29 -4.24 -11.56
CA ALA A 91 -8.77 -2.96 -12.04
C ALA A 91 -8.64 -2.93 -13.57
N GLU A 92 -8.06 -4.00 -14.15
CA GLU A 92 -7.88 -4.12 -15.60
C GLU A 92 -9.21 -4.20 -16.36
N ASN A 93 -10.22 -4.88 -15.80
CA ASN A 93 -11.56 -4.90 -16.37
C ASN A 93 -12.17 -3.50 -16.49
N ILE A 94 -12.04 -2.70 -15.42
CA ILE A 94 -12.53 -1.31 -15.42
C ILE A 94 -11.77 -0.46 -16.43
N MET A 95 -10.46 -0.55 -16.49
CA MET A 95 -9.65 0.21 -17.44
C MET A 95 -9.95 -0.15 -18.90
N ASN A 96 -10.27 -1.42 -19.18
CA ASN A 96 -10.67 -1.86 -20.51
C ASN A 96 -12.04 -1.31 -20.91
N GLU A 97 -12.99 -1.23 -19.96
CA GLU A 97 -14.32 -0.66 -20.19
C GLU A 97 -14.31 0.87 -20.37
N LEU A 98 -13.31 1.56 -19.83
CA LEU A 98 -13.18 3.02 -20.04
C LEU A 98 -12.91 3.38 -21.49
N ASP A 99 -12.37 2.46 -22.29
CA ASP A 99 -12.08 2.61 -23.74
C ASP A 99 -11.36 3.93 -24.10
N ILE A 100 -10.36 4.29 -23.29
CA ILE A 100 -9.56 5.50 -23.50
C ILE A 100 -8.25 5.11 -24.17
N LYS A 101 -7.96 5.68 -25.34
CA LYS A 101 -6.73 5.42 -26.09
C LYS A 101 -5.46 5.56 -25.24
N ALA A 102 -5.43 6.51 -24.31
CA ALA A 102 -4.32 6.71 -23.38
C ALA A 102 -4.11 5.55 -22.40
N LEU A 103 -5.05 4.62 -22.28
CA LEU A 103 -4.97 3.44 -21.41
C LEU A 103 -4.75 2.13 -22.19
N SER A 104 -4.61 2.18 -23.52
CA SER A 104 -4.43 0.96 -24.32
C SER A 104 -3.15 0.21 -23.96
N SER A 105 -3.23 -1.12 -23.98
CA SER A 105 -2.11 -2.02 -23.69
C SER A 105 -2.11 -3.20 -24.66
N PRO A 106 -0.94 -3.69 -25.10
CA PRO A 106 -0.85 -4.90 -25.92
C PRO A 106 -1.39 -6.16 -25.21
N ARG A 107 -1.48 -6.15 -23.87
CA ARG A 107 -1.99 -7.26 -23.08
C ARG A 107 -3.52 -7.36 -23.06
N GLN A 108 -4.24 -6.27 -23.40
CA GLN A 108 -5.70 -6.19 -23.30
C GLN A 108 -6.46 -7.33 -23.98
N VAL A 109 -6.00 -7.80 -25.15
CA VAL A 109 -6.68 -8.89 -25.87
C VAL A 109 -6.63 -10.20 -25.07
N ARG A 110 -5.47 -10.54 -24.51
CA ARG A 110 -5.30 -11.76 -23.70
C ARG A 110 -5.98 -11.61 -22.34
N GLN A 111 -5.86 -10.46 -21.71
CA GLN A 111 -6.57 -10.14 -20.45
C GLN A 111 -8.07 -10.19 -20.66
N GLY A 112 -8.59 -9.62 -21.74
CA GLY A 112 -10.01 -9.62 -22.09
C GLY A 112 -10.59 -11.02 -22.19
N SER A 113 -9.91 -11.97 -22.83
CA SER A 113 -10.40 -13.35 -22.93
C SER A 113 -10.55 -14.05 -21.57
N ILE A 114 -9.69 -13.74 -20.61
CA ILE A 114 -9.79 -14.26 -19.23
C ILE A 114 -10.94 -13.56 -18.48
N ILE A 115 -11.04 -12.24 -18.61
CA ILE A 115 -12.11 -11.45 -17.99
C ILE A 115 -13.46 -11.92 -18.52
N ASP A 116 -13.61 -12.16 -19.82
CA ASP A 116 -14.86 -12.65 -20.42
C ASP A 116 -15.24 -14.02 -19.90
N LYS A 117 -14.25 -14.92 -19.70
CA LYS A 117 -14.49 -16.21 -19.06
C LYS A 117 -15.03 -16.05 -17.64
N ILE A 118 -14.45 -15.14 -16.85
CA ILE A 118 -14.92 -14.87 -15.48
C ILE A 118 -16.34 -14.25 -15.51
N LYS A 119 -16.63 -13.38 -16.46
CA LYS A 119 -17.96 -12.75 -16.62
C LYS A 119 -19.08 -13.74 -16.91
N THR A 120 -18.77 -14.92 -17.45
CA THR A 120 -19.81 -15.96 -17.65
C THR A 120 -20.32 -16.52 -16.34
N ASP A 121 -19.46 -16.60 -15.31
CA ASP A 121 -19.78 -17.18 -14.03
C ASP A 121 -20.05 -16.13 -12.94
N CYS A 122 -19.48 -14.95 -13.09
CA CYS A 122 -19.63 -13.83 -12.16
C CYS A 122 -20.49 -12.72 -12.76
N ARG A 123 -21.67 -12.49 -12.19
CA ARG A 123 -22.53 -11.37 -12.60
C ARG A 123 -21.86 -10.00 -12.46
N PHE A 124 -20.99 -9.86 -11.46
CA PHE A 124 -20.24 -8.64 -11.15
C PHE A 124 -18.76 -8.99 -11.02
N VAL A 125 -17.91 -8.18 -11.65
CA VAL A 125 -16.45 -8.35 -11.69
C VAL A 125 -15.82 -7.44 -10.62
N THR A 126 -16.09 -7.74 -9.34
CA THR A 126 -15.41 -7.11 -8.20
C THR A 126 -14.29 -8.02 -7.70
N ALA A 127 -13.29 -7.48 -7.00
CA ALA A 127 -12.16 -8.26 -6.52
C ALA A 127 -12.59 -9.46 -5.68
N GLU A 128 -13.59 -9.28 -4.79
CA GLU A 128 -14.10 -10.35 -3.92
C GLU A 128 -14.76 -11.49 -4.72
N LYS A 129 -15.54 -11.14 -5.74
CA LYS A 129 -16.21 -12.15 -6.59
C LYS A 129 -15.22 -12.90 -7.47
N ILE A 130 -14.21 -12.20 -7.97
CA ILE A 130 -13.11 -12.81 -8.71
C ILE A 130 -12.29 -13.72 -7.78
N TYR A 131 -11.99 -13.28 -6.56
CA TYR A 131 -11.27 -14.07 -5.57
C TYR A 131 -12.00 -15.37 -5.25
N ASP A 132 -13.31 -15.32 -4.98
CA ASP A 132 -14.18 -16.48 -4.82
C ASP A 132 -14.14 -17.41 -6.02
N TYR A 133 -14.17 -16.86 -7.24
CA TYR A 133 -14.09 -17.63 -8.47
C TYR A 133 -12.72 -18.33 -8.60
N LEU A 134 -11.62 -17.62 -8.32
CA LEU A 134 -10.27 -18.19 -8.38
C LEU A 134 -10.08 -19.33 -7.38
N LEU A 135 -10.61 -19.20 -6.17
CA LEU A 135 -10.55 -20.25 -5.15
C LEU A 135 -11.25 -21.54 -5.58
N ARG A 136 -12.37 -21.43 -6.32
CA ARG A 136 -13.21 -22.57 -6.65
C ARG A 136 -12.90 -23.19 -7.99
N ASN A 137 -12.40 -22.43 -8.95
CA ASN A 137 -12.40 -22.82 -10.36
C ASN A 137 -11.01 -22.79 -11.02
N VAL A 138 -9.97 -22.29 -10.33
CA VAL A 138 -8.66 -22.07 -10.95
C VAL A 138 -7.57 -22.73 -10.10
N ASP A 139 -6.80 -23.62 -10.72
CA ASP A 139 -5.65 -24.26 -10.08
C ASP A 139 -4.47 -23.31 -9.93
N ASP A 140 -3.50 -23.69 -9.09
CA ASP A 140 -2.35 -22.84 -8.76
C ASP A 140 -1.49 -22.50 -9.98
N LEU A 141 -1.28 -23.44 -10.90
CA LEU A 141 -0.47 -23.19 -12.10
C LEU A 141 -1.12 -22.12 -12.97
N GLN A 142 -2.43 -22.20 -13.14
CA GLN A 142 -3.17 -21.20 -13.91
C GLN A 142 -3.21 -19.85 -13.20
N VAL A 143 -3.31 -19.82 -11.85
CA VAL A 143 -3.22 -18.59 -11.06
C VAL A 143 -1.87 -17.91 -11.30
N TYR A 144 -0.75 -18.64 -11.24
CA TYR A 144 0.57 -18.09 -11.54
C TYR A 144 0.66 -17.52 -12.96
N ALA A 145 0.21 -18.28 -13.95
CA ALA A 145 0.24 -17.82 -15.35
C ALA A 145 -0.61 -16.56 -15.59
N TRP A 146 -1.75 -16.47 -14.94
CA TRP A 146 -2.60 -15.28 -15.02
C TRP A 146 -2.00 -14.11 -14.25
N SER A 147 -1.39 -14.35 -13.08
CA SER A 147 -0.71 -13.30 -12.31
C SER A 147 0.38 -12.60 -13.13
N GLU A 148 1.20 -13.35 -13.88
CA GLU A 148 2.20 -12.76 -14.77
C GLU A 148 1.57 -11.88 -15.88
N LEU A 149 0.40 -12.25 -16.38
CA LEU A 149 -0.29 -11.49 -17.43
C LEU A 149 -0.94 -10.21 -16.89
N PHE A 150 -1.41 -10.23 -15.64
CA PHE A 150 -2.12 -9.11 -15.03
C PHE A 150 -1.22 -8.20 -14.17
N ALA A 151 -0.07 -8.68 -13.70
CA ALA A 151 0.84 -7.89 -12.87
C ALA A 151 1.22 -6.55 -13.50
N GLU A 152 0.93 -5.47 -12.80
CA GLU A 152 1.21 -4.09 -13.21
C GLU A 152 2.05 -3.35 -12.17
N ASP A 153 1.90 -3.69 -10.89
CA ASP A 153 2.53 -3.08 -9.74
C ASP A 153 2.96 -4.12 -8.69
N ASP A 154 3.60 -3.65 -7.63
CA ASP A 154 4.12 -4.47 -6.55
C ASP A 154 3.22 -4.39 -5.30
N HIS A 155 2.52 -5.46 -5.00
CA HIS A 155 1.60 -5.54 -3.87
C HIS A 155 2.26 -5.94 -2.54
N ARG A 156 3.57 -6.24 -2.48
CA ARG A 156 4.25 -6.70 -1.26
C ARG A 156 4.07 -5.74 -0.09
N ILE A 157 3.99 -4.43 -0.39
CA ILE A 157 3.79 -3.39 0.61
C ILE A 157 2.46 -3.52 1.37
N TRP A 158 1.42 -4.13 0.79
CA TRP A 158 0.12 -4.30 1.43
C TRP A 158 0.16 -5.26 2.61
N TYR A 159 1.14 -6.15 2.65
CA TYR A 159 1.29 -7.23 3.63
C TYR A 159 2.39 -6.95 4.66
N ALA A 160 3.02 -5.78 4.60
CA ALA A 160 4.01 -5.38 5.58
C ALA A 160 3.33 -5.24 6.96
N LYS A 161 3.65 -6.16 7.89
CA LYS A 161 3.13 -6.10 9.26
C LYS A 161 3.67 -4.84 9.95
N PRO A 162 2.84 -4.14 10.75
CA PRO A 162 3.36 -3.16 11.69
C PRO A 162 4.36 -3.85 12.63
N PRO A 163 5.42 -3.15 13.14
CA PRO A 163 6.30 -3.73 14.14
C PRO A 163 5.46 -4.17 15.31
N GLU A 164 5.66 -5.40 15.74
CA GLU A 164 5.18 -5.83 17.04
C GLU A 164 5.81 -4.87 18.04
N THR A 165 5.02 -3.97 18.61
CA THR A 165 5.42 -3.21 19.79
C THR A 165 5.77 -4.29 20.81
N GLU A 166 7.06 -4.45 21.09
CA GLU A 166 7.51 -5.24 22.24
C GLU A 166 6.75 -4.65 23.43
N ALA A 167 5.69 -5.34 23.82
CA ALA A 167 5.01 -5.06 25.05
C ALA A 167 6.10 -5.21 26.11
N SER A 168 6.59 -4.07 26.60
CA SER A 168 7.52 -3.98 27.69
C SER A 168 6.95 -4.83 28.80
N THR A 169 7.46 -6.04 28.94
CA THR A 169 7.28 -6.88 30.09
C THR A 169 8.03 -6.18 31.21
N GLN A 170 7.40 -5.17 31.80
CA GLN A 170 7.80 -4.67 33.09
C GLN A 170 7.57 -5.82 34.06
N ILE A 171 8.60 -6.60 34.24
CA ILE A 171 8.75 -7.46 35.42
C ILE A 171 8.77 -6.49 36.61
N LYS A 172 7.63 -6.34 37.26
CA LYS A 172 7.55 -5.76 38.60
C LYS A 172 8.34 -6.68 39.51
N SER A 173 9.61 -6.37 39.74
CA SER A 173 10.35 -6.90 40.86
C SER A 173 9.75 -6.31 42.11
N ASN A 174 9.01 -7.12 42.83
CA ASN A 174 8.58 -6.85 44.18
C ASN A 174 9.82 -6.79 45.09
N PRO A 175 10.02 -5.75 45.90
CA PRO A 175 11.01 -5.74 46.92
C PRO A 175 10.30 -6.12 48.24
N ASP A 176 10.30 -7.41 48.58
CA ASP A 176 10.17 -7.83 50.00
C ASP A 176 10.40 -9.35 50.11
N SER A 177 11.59 -9.72 50.61
CA SER A 177 11.79 -10.83 51.50
C SER A 177 13.21 -10.74 52.09
N LYS A 178 13.30 -10.26 53.33
CA LYS A 178 14.41 -10.48 54.23
C LYS A 178 14.47 -11.96 54.55
N ASP A 179 15.64 -12.55 54.55
CA ASP A 179 16.31 -13.24 55.60
C ASP A 179 17.35 -14.24 55.09
N GLY A 180 18.51 -14.16 55.72
CA GLY A 180 19.21 -15.34 56.22
C GLY A 180 20.48 -15.80 55.53
N ASN A 181 21.62 -15.15 55.88
CA ASN A 181 22.79 -15.84 56.49
C ASN A 181 23.67 -16.76 55.62
N SER A 182 24.93 -16.42 55.70
CA SER A 182 26.11 -17.24 55.86
C SER A 182 27.03 -17.53 54.68
N ARG A 183 28.17 -16.88 54.79
CA ARG A 183 29.58 -17.40 54.76
C ARG A 183 30.17 -17.92 53.47
N ASN A 184 31.12 -17.24 53.08
CA ASN A 184 32.60 -17.46 53.22
C ASN A 184 33.37 -17.79 51.93
N SER A 185 34.41 -17.04 51.83
CA SER A 185 35.80 -17.37 51.45
C SER A 185 36.27 -17.06 50.03
N ASN A 186 37.19 -16.12 50.03
CA ASN A 186 38.56 -16.17 49.47
C ASN A 186 38.70 -16.35 47.94
N ASP A 187 39.57 -15.75 47.32
CA ASP A 187 40.81 -15.01 47.60
C ASP A 187 41.40 -14.50 46.28
N MET A 188 42.24 -13.46 46.39
CA MET A 188 43.45 -13.14 45.63
C MET A 188 43.31 -12.69 44.16
N ASN A 189 43.65 -11.50 43.90
CA ASN A 189 44.95 -10.81 43.88
C ASN A 189 45.41 -10.40 42.49
N SER A 190 45.87 -9.21 42.44
CA SER A 190 47.00 -8.59 41.73
C SER A 190 46.63 -7.97 40.36
N ASP A 191 47.04 -6.85 40.02
CA ASP A 191 47.88 -5.75 40.51
C ASP A 191 48.12 -4.78 39.35
N ASN A 192 48.32 -3.50 39.66
CA ASN A 192 49.17 -2.53 38.97
C ASN A 192 48.68 -1.93 37.64
N GLY A 193 48.64 -0.66 37.53
CA GLY A 193 49.44 0.51 37.73
C GLY A 193 48.87 1.65 36.95
N GLN A 194 48.54 2.71 37.55
CA GLN A 194 49.23 3.95 37.71
C GLN A 194 49.49 4.81 36.47
N SER A 195 48.93 5.95 36.44
CA SER A 195 49.43 7.35 36.48
C SER A 195 48.81 8.16 35.36
N GLY A 196 48.27 9.28 35.49
CA GLY A 196 48.39 10.42 36.32
C GLY A 196 47.99 11.61 35.51
N ASN A 197 47.37 12.56 36.20
CA ASN A 197 47.54 14.02 36.14
C ASN A 197 47.19 14.75 34.82
N ASP A 198 46.65 15.93 34.81
CA ASP A 198 46.14 16.95 35.72
C ASP A 198 45.37 18.01 34.88
N THR A 199 44.40 18.66 35.53
CA THR A 199 44.09 20.10 35.50
C THR A 199 44.00 20.84 34.13
N ASP A 200 43.06 21.70 33.84
CA ASP A 200 42.47 22.81 34.55
C ASP A 200 41.27 23.41 33.78
N ASN A 201 40.27 23.73 34.47
CA ASN A 201 39.47 24.93 34.66
C ASN A 201 39.55 26.06 33.61
N SER A 202 38.40 26.43 33.04
CA SER A 202 37.81 27.79 33.17
C SER A 202 36.62 28.03 32.25
N ASN A 203 35.54 28.23 32.81
CA ASN A 203 34.56 29.34 32.81
C ASN A 203 34.43 30.18 31.52
N GLY A 204 33.17 30.32 31.06
CA GLY A 204 32.81 31.56 30.44
C GLY A 204 31.80 31.57 29.29
N SER A 205 30.56 31.94 29.63
CA SER A 205 29.67 32.81 28.86
C SER A 205 28.88 32.25 27.67
N ASN A 206 27.64 31.96 27.98
CA ASN A 206 26.40 32.38 27.32
C ASN A 206 26.55 33.24 26.04
N ARG A 207 26.10 32.66 24.90
CA ARG A 207 25.50 33.46 23.81
C ARG A 207 24.50 32.59 23.05
N ASN A 208 23.24 32.98 23.19
CA ASN A 208 22.08 32.68 22.41
C ASN A 208 22.38 32.94 20.91
N GLY A 209 22.16 31.96 20.06
CA GLY A 209 22.24 32.05 18.62
C GLY A 209 21.45 30.94 17.99
N ASN A 210 20.20 31.25 17.67
CA ASN A 210 19.28 30.45 16.89
C ASN A 210 19.90 30.29 15.49
N ALA A 211 20.38 29.11 15.17
CA ALA A 211 20.75 28.74 13.81
C ALA A 211 19.97 27.46 13.51
N GLU A 212 18.95 27.61 12.67
CA GLU A 212 18.22 26.53 12.03
C GLU A 212 19.24 25.69 11.23
N ASN A 213 19.46 24.49 11.72
CA ASN A 213 20.20 23.47 11.01
C ASN A 213 19.20 22.74 10.14
N PRO A 214 19.30 22.71 8.79
CA PRO A 214 18.50 21.83 7.97
C PRO A 214 18.95 20.41 8.23
N GLY A 215 18.19 19.70 9.07
CA GLY A 215 18.39 18.30 9.42
C GLY A 215 18.42 17.46 8.17
N ASN A 216 19.49 16.74 8.05
CA ASN A 216 19.71 15.64 7.14
C ASN A 216 18.66 14.56 7.48
N GLU A 217 17.56 14.55 6.76
CA GLU A 217 16.58 13.44 6.81
C GLU A 217 17.13 12.25 6.02
N ASP A 218 18.07 11.56 6.61
CA ASP A 218 18.46 10.20 6.19
C ASP A 218 17.48 9.20 6.82
N GLY A 219 16.23 9.24 6.33
CA GLY A 219 15.13 8.41 6.79
C GLY A 219 15.01 7.10 6.01
N THR A 220 16.08 6.31 5.96
CA THR A 220 16.05 4.98 5.36
C THR A 220 15.70 3.93 6.40
N GLY A 221 14.44 3.60 6.57
CA GLY A 221 14.06 2.38 7.28
C GLY A 221 12.74 2.35 8.04
N ASN A 222 12.20 3.47 8.47
CA ASN A 222 11.04 3.47 9.37
C ASN A 222 9.72 3.95 8.72
N ASP A 223 9.75 4.33 7.46
CA ASP A 223 8.62 4.96 6.75
C ASP A 223 7.58 3.95 6.19
N MET A 224 7.86 2.64 6.29
CA MET A 224 7.02 1.58 5.73
C MET A 224 5.91 1.09 6.65
N GLN A 225 5.93 1.45 7.93
CA GLN A 225 4.99 0.89 8.89
C GLN A 225 3.90 1.91 9.25
N MET A 226 2.69 1.58 8.81
CA MET A 226 1.51 2.39 9.10
C MET A 226 0.94 1.99 10.46
N SER A 227 0.73 2.98 11.36
CA SER A 227 0.00 2.70 12.60
C SER A 227 -1.46 2.32 12.31
N ALA A 228 -2.10 1.60 13.24
CA ALA A 228 -3.51 1.22 13.10
C ALA A 228 -4.43 2.45 12.97
N GLU A 229 -4.10 3.55 13.63
CA GLU A 229 -4.83 4.82 13.52
C GLU A 229 -4.68 5.43 12.13
N THR A 230 -3.46 5.45 11.59
CA THR A 230 -3.19 5.94 10.23
C THR A 230 -3.92 5.09 9.19
N ALA A 231 -3.93 3.76 9.35
CA ALA A 231 -4.66 2.85 8.47
C ALA A 231 -6.17 3.11 8.50
N SER A 232 -6.74 3.27 9.69
CA SER A 232 -8.17 3.60 9.85
C SER A 232 -8.53 4.95 9.25
N GLN A 233 -7.67 5.97 9.39
CA GLN A 233 -7.90 7.28 8.79
C GLN A 233 -7.79 7.20 7.27
N LEU A 234 -6.82 6.46 6.75
CA LEU A 234 -6.64 6.25 5.32
C LEU A 234 -7.85 5.56 4.68
N GLU A 235 -8.41 4.55 5.35
CA GLU A 235 -9.63 3.88 4.93
C GLU A 235 -10.82 4.85 4.83
N LYS A 236 -11.00 5.70 5.83
CA LYS A 236 -12.05 6.74 5.83
C LYS A 236 -11.87 7.73 4.69
N ASP A 237 -10.64 8.21 4.48
CA ASP A 237 -10.32 9.15 3.41
C ASP A 237 -10.65 8.55 2.02
N TRP A 238 -10.25 7.30 1.77
CA TRP A 238 -10.54 6.62 0.51
C TRP A 238 -12.03 6.30 0.35
N LYS A 239 -12.73 6.02 1.45
CA LYS A 239 -14.17 5.86 1.43
C LYS A 239 -14.87 7.14 0.98
N GLU A 240 -14.52 8.30 1.56
CA GLU A 240 -15.09 9.59 1.14
C GLU A 240 -14.80 9.90 -0.33
N ILE A 241 -13.59 9.61 -0.80
CA ILE A 241 -13.21 9.82 -2.20
C ILE A 241 -14.04 8.92 -3.11
N SER A 242 -14.19 7.64 -2.78
CA SER A 242 -14.97 6.69 -3.57
C SER A 242 -16.47 7.03 -3.61
N GLU A 243 -17.04 7.52 -2.51
CA GLU A 243 -18.43 7.98 -2.43
C GLU A 243 -18.68 9.23 -3.31
N LYS A 244 -17.77 10.22 -3.23
CA LYS A 244 -17.83 11.41 -4.12
C LYS A 244 -17.69 11.01 -5.58
N MET A 245 -16.74 10.15 -5.89
CA MET A 245 -16.52 9.65 -7.24
C MET A 245 -17.73 8.89 -7.79
N GLN A 246 -18.43 8.12 -6.94
CA GLN A 246 -19.67 7.44 -7.33
C GLN A 246 -20.75 8.42 -7.75
N ILE A 247 -20.96 9.50 -7.00
CA ILE A 247 -21.94 10.53 -7.33
C ILE A 247 -21.60 11.19 -8.67
N GLU A 248 -20.33 11.55 -8.87
CA GLU A 248 -19.87 12.21 -10.07
C GLU A 248 -19.98 11.32 -11.33
N ILE A 249 -19.62 10.04 -11.24
CA ILE A 249 -19.69 9.10 -12.36
C ILE A 249 -21.14 8.74 -12.70
N GLU A 250 -22.02 8.62 -11.70
CA GLU A 250 -23.46 8.40 -11.92
C GLU A 250 -24.13 9.60 -12.61
N ALA A 251 -23.76 10.83 -12.21
CA ALA A 251 -24.23 12.04 -12.86
C ALA A 251 -23.76 12.12 -14.32
N PHE A 252 -22.47 11.85 -14.55
CA PHE A 252 -21.87 11.84 -15.87
C PHE A 252 -22.48 10.77 -16.79
N SER A 253 -22.75 9.58 -16.27
CA SER A 253 -23.35 8.47 -17.01
C SER A 253 -24.79 8.78 -17.44
N LYS A 254 -25.56 9.47 -16.59
CA LYS A 254 -26.93 9.92 -16.94
C LYS A 254 -26.92 10.97 -18.04
N GLU A 255 -25.94 11.87 -18.03
CA GLU A 255 -25.83 12.93 -19.02
C GLU A 255 -25.42 12.41 -20.41
N LYS A 256 -24.50 11.46 -20.48
CA LYS A 256 -23.93 10.95 -21.73
C LYS A 256 -24.53 9.64 -22.23
N GLY A 257 -25.40 8.99 -21.47
CA GLY A 257 -25.96 7.67 -21.82
C GLY A 257 -24.90 6.54 -21.84
N ASP A 258 -23.76 6.76 -21.21
CA ASP A 258 -22.63 5.85 -21.19
C ASP A 258 -22.66 5.03 -19.91
N THR A 259 -22.80 3.71 -20.06
CA THR A 259 -22.82 2.77 -18.94
C THR A 259 -21.42 2.25 -18.67
N ARG A 260 -20.65 2.95 -17.85
CA ARG A 260 -19.40 2.43 -17.27
C ARG A 260 -19.72 1.41 -16.18
N GLY A 261 -20.34 0.29 -16.61
CA GLY A 261 -21.06 -0.63 -15.75
C GLY A 261 -20.22 -1.22 -14.61
N SER A 262 -19.04 -1.76 -14.91
CA SER A 262 -18.19 -2.37 -13.89
C SER A 262 -17.62 -1.36 -12.91
N PHE A 263 -17.30 -0.14 -13.35
CA PHE A 263 -16.80 0.88 -12.43
C PHE A 263 -17.86 1.28 -11.39
N ILE A 264 -19.07 1.60 -11.86
CA ILE A 264 -20.19 1.93 -10.97
C ILE A 264 -20.54 0.75 -10.06
N GLN A 265 -20.48 -0.49 -10.58
CA GLN A 265 -20.73 -1.70 -9.79
C GLN A 265 -19.71 -1.89 -8.69
N ASN A 266 -18.41 -1.70 -8.97
CA ASN A 266 -17.34 -1.77 -7.97
C ASN A 266 -17.49 -0.68 -6.92
N LEU A 267 -17.78 0.58 -7.31
CA LEU A 267 -18.04 1.65 -6.35
C LEU A 267 -19.26 1.35 -5.47
N ASN A 268 -20.33 0.84 -6.06
CA ASN A 268 -21.52 0.42 -5.32
C ASN A 268 -21.20 -0.71 -4.32
N ALA A 269 -20.42 -1.71 -4.71
CA ALA A 269 -20.03 -2.80 -3.83
C ALA A 269 -19.24 -2.27 -2.63
N VAL A 270 -18.18 -1.53 -2.92
CA VAL A 270 -17.27 -0.98 -1.90
C VAL A 270 -17.94 0.02 -0.94
N ASN A 271 -18.90 0.84 -1.43
CA ASN A 271 -19.53 1.89 -0.63
C ASN A 271 -20.79 1.42 0.12
N ARG A 272 -21.51 0.41 -0.41
CA ARG A 272 -22.73 -0.10 0.23
C ARG A 272 -22.46 -1.12 1.34
N GLU A 273 -21.38 -1.86 1.23
CA GLU A 273 -21.11 -2.96 2.13
C GLU A 273 -20.10 -2.54 3.20
N LYS A 274 -20.53 -2.51 4.44
CA LYS A 274 -19.64 -2.70 5.58
C LYS A 274 -19.23 -4.16 5.55
N TYR A 275 -18.28 -4.52 4.68
CA TYR A 275 -17.75 -5.87 4.70
C TYR A 275 -17.00 -6.09 5.98
N ASP A 276 -17.59 -6.88 6.85
CA ASP A 276 -16.85 -7.60 7.84
C ASP A 276 -16.13 -8.75 7.11
N TYR A 277 -14.91 -8.48 6.66
CA TYR A 277 -14.06 -9.46 5.98
C TYR A 277 -13.88 -10.74 6.81
N THR A 278 -14.13 -10.69 8.12
CA THR A 278 -14.09 -11.85 9.01
C THR A 278 -15.21 -12.83 8.75
N GLN A 279 -16.31 -12.42 8.13
CA GLN A 279 -17.42 -13.32 7.78
C GLN A 279 -17.21 -14.08 6.47
N PHE A 280 -16.35 -13.58 5.57
CA PHE A 280 -16.02 -14.26 4.31
C PHE A 280 -14.96 -15.35 4.46
N LEU A 281 -14.30 -15.42 5.61
CA LEU A 281 -13.17 -16.30 5.89
C LEU A 281 -13.54 -17.48 6.81
N LYS A 282 -14.83 -17.85 6.86
CA LYS A 282 -15.30 -19.07 7.56
C LYS A 282 -15.49 -20.24 6.61
#